data_802747a62288588742fe728340cc6807
#
_entry.id   802747a62288588742fe728340cc6807
#
_cell.length_a   1.000
_cell.length_b   1.000
_cell.length_c   1.000
_cell.angle_alpha   90.00
_cell.angle_beta   90.00
_cell.angle_gamma   90.00
#
_symmetry.space_group_name_H-M   'P 1'
#
loop_
_entity.id
_entity.type
_entity.pdbx_description
1 polymer ?
#
loop_
_entity_poly.entity_id
_entity_poly.type
_entity_poly.pdbx_seq_one_letter_code
_entity_poly.pdbx_strand_id
1 'polypeptide(L)'
;VRLAIVGGGLAGSYLYARLEGEHEVTIVEKTSRDRYVAVCAWGTCLYPMREFARRVGLSFDDYVLHKGREMRVRYGDRDITVKLDGLVTFDKTRFVLDLRKGAREVNAIADPALFPGHKFDLVLDATGFVRELLPRVSGDLWVPTVEYLVKYREAPHDDFYVEPFPGLTGYAWYFPLGDGLAHVGAGDMRGRHHAWVREFLRRHGGEPLRVVGRPVRITPATRALPLHQGRAIAVGEAAGAIFPAVGEGIIPSLQSVEELLASGFDAGAYERRLKERFGIYDLAYRVISRKVLQGASWASLAPMAMRLYFHLLRNKQRYGLEVPLLPILQLLRL
;
A
#
# COMPACT_ATOMS: atom_id res chain seq x y z
N VAL A 1 -24.99 -0.71 15.83
CA VAL A 1 -23.72 -0.61 16.55
C VAL A 1 -23.09 0.74 16.24
N ARG A 2 -22.53 1.40 17.25
CA ARG A 2 -21.85 2.69 17.12
C ARG A 2 -20.36 2.44 16.92
N LEU A 3 -19.84 2.83 15.78
CA LEU A 3 -18.46 2.56 15.35
C LEU A 3 -17.68 3.87 15.20
N ALA A 4 -16.46 3.91 15.73
CA ALA A 4 -15.48 4.92 15.38
C ALA A 4 -14.45 4.32 14.42
N ILE A 5 -14.29 4.92 13.25
CA ILE A 5 -13.20 4.61 12.33
C ILE A 5 -12.14 5.71 12.47
N VAL A 6 -10.97 5.36 12.95
CA VAL A 6 -9.88 6.30 13.19
C VAL A 6 -8.89 6.21 12.04
N GLY A 7 -8.83 7.28 11.25
CA GLY A 7 -8.11 7.37 9.98
C GLY A 7 -9.03 7.27 8.78
N GLY A 8 -9.20 8.39 8.08
CA GLY A 8 -9.99 8.52 6.83
C GLY A 8 -9.18 8.21 5.57
N GLY A 9 -8.14 7.38 5.66
CA GLY A 9 -7.40 6.85 4.52
C GLY A 9 -8.20 5.79 3.76
N LEU A 10 -7.55 5.10 2.81
CA LEU A 10 -8.22 4.15 1.93
C LEU A 10 -8.98 3.05 2.70
N ALA A 11 -8.34 2.40 3.69
CA ALA A 11 -8.99 1.35 4.47
C ALA A 11 -10.20 1.87 5.26
N GLY A 12 -10.03 2.98 5.97
CA GLY A 12 -11.11 3.57 6.79
C GLY A 12 -12.26 4.09 5.95
N SER A 13 -11.97 4.74 4.81
CA SER A 13 -13.02 5.23 3.90
C SER A 13 -13.78 4.10 3.21
N TYR A 14 -13.09 3.03 2.80
CA TYR A 14 -13.74 1.86 2.23
C TYR A 14 -14.60 1.13 3.28
N LEU A 15 -14.10 0.99 4.51
CA LEU A 15 -14.86 0.41 5.62
C LEU A 15 -16.13 1.21 5.89
N TYR A 16 -16.04 2.56 5.91
CA TYR A 16 -17.22 3.42 6.03
C TYR A 16 -18.25 3.12 4.92
N ALA A 17 -17.82 3.15 3.65
CA ALA A 17 -18.71 2.90 2.52
C ALA A 17 -19.37 1.51 2.55
N ARG A 18 -18.70 0.51 3.14
CA ARG A 18 -19.24 -0.84 3.33
C ARG A 18 -20.25 -0.95 4.48
N LEU A 19 -20.24 0.01 5.41
CA LEU A 19 -21.07 0.01 6.62
C LEU A 19 -22.17 1.09 6.59
N GLU A 20 -22.14 1.95 5.59
CA GLU A 20 -23.10 3.03 5.42
C GLU A 20 -24.54 2.47 5.35
N GLY A 21 -25.44 3.05 6.14
CA GLY A 21 -26.83 2.62 6.23
C GLY A 21 -27.11 1.45 7.18
N GLU A 22 -26.10 0.69 7.59
CA GLU A 22 -26.27 -0.45 8.52
C GLU A 22 -25.88 -0.11 9.97
N HIS A 23 -24.94 0.83 10.14
CA HIS A 23 -24.37 1.19 11.44
C HIS A 23 -24.23 2.70 11.62
N GLU A 24 -24.21 3.15 12.87
CA GLU A 24 -23.85 4.54 13.19
C GLU A 24 -22.32 4.67 13.19
N VAL A 25 -21.77 5.24 12.11
CA VAL A 25 -20.33 5.34 11.90
C VAL A 25 -19.86 6.78 11.99
N THR A 26 -18.80 7.03 12.76
CA THR A 26 -18.08 8.31 12.80
C THR A 26 -16.64 8.09 12.35
N ILE A 27 -16.17 8.87 11.37
CA ILE A 27 -14.76 8.89 10.97
C ILE A 27 -14.03 9.96 11.77
N VAL A 28 -12.89 9.62 12.36
CA VAL A 28 -11.98 10.56 12.99
C VAL A 28 -10.73 10.66 12.11
N GLU A 29 -10.51 11.82 11.50
CA GLU A 29 -9.37 12.06 10.59
C GLU A 29 -8.69 13.38 10.96
N LYS A 30 -7.36 13.36 11.06
CA LYS A 30 -6.57 14.54 11.45
C LYS A 30 -6.53 15.64 10.38
N THR A 31 -6.71 15.27 9.12
CA THR A 31 -6.68 16.19 7.98
C THR A 31 -8.11 16.50 7.54
N SER A 32 -8.47 17.77 7.51
CA SER A 32 -9.79 18.18 7.02
C SER A 32 -10.00 17.76 5.56
N ARG A 33 -11.26 17.51 5.20
CA ARG A 33 -11.64 16.97 3.89
C ARG A 33 -11.13 17.80 2.71
N ASP A 34 -11.16 19.11 2.83
CA ASP A 34 -10.69 20.08 1.83
C ASP A 34 -9.17 20.05 1.61
N ARG A 35 -8.41 19.63 2.62
CA ARG A 35 -6.94 19.51 2.58
C ARG A 35 -6.43 18.09 2.45
N TYR A 36 -7.33 17.13 2.42
CA TYR A 36 -6.93 15.71 2.34
C TYR A 36 -6.31 15.39 0.99
N VAL A 37 -5.13 14.81 1.02
CA VAL A 37 -4.44 14.24 -0.14
C VAL A 37 -3.90 12.87 0.22
N ALA A 38 -4.21 11.88 -0.62
CA ALA A 38 -3.72 10.52 -0.43
C ALA A 38 -2.22 10.43 -0.77
N VAL A 39 -1.41 10.06 0.23
CA VAL A 39 0.05 9.91 0.07
C VAL A 39 0.36 8.49 -0.41
N CYS A 40 0.82 8.34 -1.65
CA CYS A 40 1.19 7.07 -2.30
C CYS A 40 1.46 7.32 -3.79
N ALA A 41 2.23 6.48 -4.46
CA ALA A 41 2.45 6.54 -5.92
C ALA A 41 1.19 6.25 -6.77
N TRP A 42 0.06 5.93 -6.14
CA TRP A 42 -1.25 5.68 -6.77
C TRP A 42 -1.28 4.51 -7.75
N GLY A 43 -0.25 3.67 -7.74
CA GLY A 43 -0.19 2.47 -8.57
C GLY A 43 -0.98 1.31 -7.95
N THR A 44 -1.80 0.62 -8.74
CA THR A 44 -2.58 -0.54 -8.28
C THR A 44 -3.03 -1.43 -9.45
N CYS A 45 -3.61 -2.58 -9.16
CA CYS A 45 -4.18 -3.46 -10.18
C CYS A 45 -5.67 -3.19 -10.42
N LEU A 46 -6.01 -2.98 -11.67
CA LEU A 46 -7.36 -2.65 -12.15
C LEU A 46 -8.42 -3.68 -11.75
N TYR A 47 -8.14 -4.97 -11.95
CA TYR A 47 -9.14 -6.03 -11.81
C TYR A 47 -9.67 -6.16 -10.36
N PRO A 48 -8.84 -6.30 -9.32
CA PRO A 48 -9.34 -6.32 -7.95
C PRO A 48 -10.00 -5.01 -7.54
N MET A 49 -9.48 -3.87 -8.02
CA MET A 49 -10.04 -2.56 -7.66
C MET A 49 -11.45 -2.35 -8.23
N ARG A 50 -11.74 -2.83 -9.44
CA ARG A 50 -13.10 -2.84 -9.98
C ARG A 50 -14.08 -3.59 -9.09
N GLU A 51 -13.66 -4.74 -8.57
CA GLU A 51 -14.49 -5.55 -7.67
C GLU A 51 -14.78 -4.82 -6.36
N PHE A 52 -13.77 -4.21 -5.72
CA PHE A 52 -13.96 -3.44 -4.50
C PHE A 52 -14.83 -2.19 -4.72
N ALA A 53 -14.60 -1.44 -5.79
CA ALA A 53 -15.40 -0.27 -6.12
C ALA A 53 -16.87 -0.63 -6.36
N ARG A 54 -17.12 -1.72 -7.11
CA ARG A 54 -18.49 -2.20 -7.37
C ARG A 54 -19.26 -2.54 -6.10
N ARG A 55 -18.60 -3.07 -5.06
CA ARG A 55 -19.22 -3.40 -3.77
C ARG A 55 -19.76 -2.18 -3.01
N VAL A 56 -19.30 -0.99 -3.37
CA VAL A 56 -19.72 0.28 -2.78
C VAL A 56 -20.38 1.21 -3.81
N GLY A 57 -20.86 0.65 -4.92
CA GLY A 57 -21.63 1.39 -5.94
C GLY A 57 -20.78 2.36 -6.79
N LEU A 58 -19.46 2.22 -6.80
CA LEU A 58 -18.55 3.06 -7.61
C LEU A 58 -18.03 2.30 -8.83
N SER A 59 -17.73 3.05 -9.90
CA SER A 59 -16.99 2.56 -11.06
C SER A 59 -15.51 2.94 -10.92
N PHE A 60 -14.62 1.96 -10.75
CA PHE A 60 -13.21 2.23 -10.58
C PHE A 60 -12.56 2.86 -11.82
N ASP A 61 -13.09 2.56 -13.01
CA ASP A 61 -12.58 3.11 -14.27
C ASP A 61 -12.65 4.64 -14.34
N ASP A 62 -13.59 5.27 -13.61
CA ASP A 62 -13.75 6.72 -13.55
C ASP A 62 -12.60 7.45 -12.82
N TYR A 63 -11.77 6.69 -12.11
CA TYR A 63 -10.62 7.20 -11.36
C TYR A 63 -9.28 6.87 -12.02
N VAL A 64 -9.27 6.02 -13.06
CA VAL A 64 -8.04 5.60 -13.74
C VAL A 64 -7.43 6.77 -14.49
N LEU A 65 -6.16 7.06 -14.22
CA LEU A 65 -5.39 8.13 -14.85
C LEU A 65 -4.48 7.61 -15.97
N HIS A 66 -3.83 6.46 -15.74
CA HIS A 66 -2.96 5.83 -16.73
C HIS A 66 -3.12 4.31 -16.67
N LYS A 67 -3.19 3.66 -17.86
CA LYS A 67 -3.20 2.20 -18.00
C LYS A 67 -1.86 1.75 -18.55
N GLY A 68 -1.09 1.03 -17.73
CA GLY A 68 0.21 0.53 -18.13
C GLY A 68 0.13 -0.59 -19.16
N ARG A 69 1.04 -0.56 -20.11
CA ARG A 69 1.29 -1.61 -21.09
C ARG A 69 2.57 -2.37 -20.78
N GLU A 70 3.57 -1.63 -20.29
CA GLU A 70 4.86 -2.19 -19.92
C GLU A 70 5.48 -1.43 -18.74
N MET A 71 6.35 -2.11 -18.01
CA MET A 71 7.17 -1.50 -16.97
C MET A 71 8.63 -1.76 -17.30
N ARG A 72 9.39 -0.67 -17.40
CA ARG A 72 10.84 -0.74 -17.51
C ARG A 72 11.45 -0.87 -16.13
N VAL A 73 12.19 -1.94 -15.91
CA VAL A 73 12.93 -2.19 -14.67
C VAL A 73 14.43 -2.04 -14.97
N ARG A 74 15.07 -1.04 -14.37
CA ARG A 74 16.51 -0.84 -14.47
C ARG A 74 17.20 -1.40 -13.23
N TYR A 75 18.17 -2.28 -13.43
CA TYR A 75 19.00 -2.77 -12.34
C TYR A 75 20.47 -2.79 -12.75
N GLY A 76 21.28 -1.88 -12.14
CA GLY A 76 22.63 -1.59 -12.63
C GLY A 76 22.60 -1.09 -14.06
N ASP A 77 23.39 -1.71 -14.94
CA ASP A 77 23.46 -1.35 -16.37
C ASP A 77 22.45 -2.13 -17.25
N ARG A 78 21.53 -2.85 -16.63
CA ARG A 78 20.53 -3.68 -17.36
C ARG A 78 19.16 -3.06 -17.30
N ASP A 79 18.52 -3.02 -18.47
CA ASP A 79 17.10 -2.69 -18.59
C ASP A 79 16.31 -3.96 -18.93
N ILE A 80 15.24 -4.18 -18.20
CA ILE A 80 14.30 -5.29 -18.39
C ILE A 80 12.93 -4.69 -18.62
N THR A 81 12.24 -5.14 -19.65
CA THR A 81 10.84 -4.77 -19.89
C THR A 81 9.92 -5.89 -19.39
N VAL A 82 8.98 -5.52 -18.56
CA VAL A 82 7.93 -6.40 -18.01
C VAL A 82 6.60 -5.98 -18.61
N LYS A 83 5.90 -6.89 -19.25
CA LYS A 83 4.54 -6.64 -19.73
C LYS A 83 3.58 -6.50 -18.56
N LEU A 84 2.67 -5.55 -18.68
CA LEU A 84 1.65 -5.27 -17.68
C LEU A 84 0.29 -5.79 -18.15
N ASP A 85 -0.47 -6.32 -17.20
CA ASP A 85 -1.86 -6.76 -17.40
C ASP A 85 -2.72 -6.21 -16.25
N GLY A 86 -3.13 -4.95 -16.40
CA GLY A 86 -4.00 -4.28 -15.46
C GLY A 86 -3.29 -3.44 -14.39
N LEU A 87 -1.98 -3.21 -14.46
CA LEU A 87 -1.35 -2.18 -13.62
C LEU A 87 -1.80 -0.80 -14.11
N VAL A 88 -2.31 0.02 -13.18
CA VAL A 88 -2.81 1.37 -13.46
C VAL A 88 -2.36 2.34 -12.39
N THR A 89 -2.31 3.63 -12.72
CA THR A 89 -2.43 4.69 -11.73
C THR A 89 -3.85 5.25 -11.72
N PHE A 90 -4.30 5.73 -10.57
CA PHE A 90 -5.65 6.26 -10.40
C PHE A 90 -5.67 7.46 -9.45
N ASP A 91 -6.66 8.34 -9.57
CA ASP A 91 -6.87 9.43 -8.61
C ASP A 91 -7.33 8.87 -7.27
N LYS A 92 -6.34 8.49 -6.45
CA LYS A 92 -6.58 7.92 -5.13
C LYS A 92 -7.19 8.92 -4.17
N THR A 93 -6.89 10.21 -4.32
CA THR A 93 -7.47 11.25 -3.46
C THR A 93 -8.96 11.34 -3.70
N ARG A 94 -9.39 11.49 -4.95
CA ARG A 94 -10.79 11.54 -5.33
C ARG A 94 -11.52 10.26 -4.93
N PHE A 95 -10.94 9.08 -5.21
CA PHE A 95 -11.54 7.80 -4.84
C PHE A 95 -11.79 7.68 -3.34
N VAL A 96 -10.81 8.04 -2.49
CA VAL A 96 -10.93 8.00 -1.03
C VAL A 96 -12.00 8.99 -0.53
N LEU A 97 -12.07 10.19 -1.12
CA LEU A 97 -13.08 11.19 -0.76
C LEU A 97 -14.50 10.76 -1.17
N ASP A 98 -14.65 10.11 -2.32
CA ASP A 98 -15.94 9.59 -2.78
C ASP A 98 -16.41 8.41 -1.94
N LEU A 99 -15.51 7.51 -1.49
CA LEU A 99 -15.82 6.42 -0.57
C LEU A 99 -16.41 6.88 0.77
N ARG A 100 -16.06 8.07 1.25
CA ARG A 100 -16.57 8.62 2.52
C ARG A 100 -17.51 9.81 2.33
N LYS A 101 -18.11 9.94 1.13
CA LYS A 101 -19.11 10.97 0.85
C LYS A 101 -20.29 10.81 1.80
N GLY A 102 -20.69 11.90 2.48
CA GLY A 102 -21.77 11.85 3.47
C GLY A 102 -21.36 11.37 4.87
N ALA A 103 -20.12 10.95 5.08
CA ALA A 103 -19.66 10.52 6.39
C ALA A 103 -19.73 11.64 7.44
N ARG A 104 -20.12 11.27 8.66
CA ARG A 104 -19.91 12.11 9.84
C ARG A 104 -18.43 12.10 10.16
N GLU A 105 -17.74 13.20 9.90
CA GLU A 105 -16.31 13.36 10.14
C GLU A 105 -16.03 14.23 11.35
N VAL A 106 -15.10 13.81 12.19
CA VAL A 106 -14.52 14.60 13.29
C VAL A 106 -13.05 14.86 12.93
N ASN A 107 -12.70 16.12 12.78
CA ASN A 107 -11.33 16.52 12.50
C ASN A 107 -10.52 16.58 13.79
N ALA A 108 -9.82 15.52 14.10
CA ALA A 108 -9.00 15.38 15.31
C ALA A 108 -7.84 14.42 15.11
N ILE A 109 -6.77 14.64 15.87
CA ILE A 109 -5.70 13.65 16.02
C ILE A 109 -6.24 12.49 16.86
N ALA A 110 -5.88 11.27 16.50
CA ALA A 110 -6.28 10.08 17.24
C ALA A 110 -5.77 10.14 18.69
N ASP A 111 -6.70 10.09 19.63
CA ASP A 111 -6.43 9.99 21.06
C ASP A 111 -7.41 8.96 21.64
N PRO A 112 -6.96 7.94 22.38
CA PRO A 112 -7.84 6.97 23.03
C PRO A 112 -8.93 7.61 23.91
N ALA A 113 -8.68 8.78 24.47
CA ALA A 113 -9.65 9.52 25.28
C ALA A 113 -10.88 10.00 24.49
N LEU A 114 -10.78 10.11 23.15
CA LEU A 114 -11.90 10.47 22.27
C LEU A 114 -12.94 9.34 22.14
N PHE A 115 -12.62 8.13 22.59
CA PHE A 115 -13.41 6.91 22.35
C PHE A 115 -13.90 6.27 23.66
N PRO A 116 -14.64 7.00 24.54
CA PRO A 116 -15.15 6.42 25.78
C PRO A 116 -16.19 5.33 25.48
N GLY A 117 -16.27 4.32 26.35
CA GLY A 117 -17.09 3.13 26.16
C GLY A 117 -18.59 3.37 26.01
N HIS A 118 -19.10 4.45 26.61
CA HIS A 118 -20.51 4.82 26.48
C HIS A 118 -20.84 5.46 25.13
N LYS A 119 -19.84 5.87 24.34
CA LYS A 119 -20.03 6.56 23.06
C LYS A 119 -19.89 5.63 21.84
N PHE A 120 -18.94 4.70 21.88
CA PHE A 120 -18.67 3.76 20.80
C PHE A 120 -18.59 2.33 21.32
N ASP A 121 -19.18 1.41 20.59
CA ASP A 121 -19.16 -0.01 20.89
C ASP A 121 -17.86 -0.66 20.39
N LEU A 122 -17.34 -0.23 19.24
CA LEU A 122 -16.05 -0.63 18.67
C LEU A 122 -15.29 0.58 18.11
N VAL A 123 -13.97 0.48 18.10
CA VAL A 123 -13.06 1.47 17.51
C VAL A 123 -12.14 0.77 16.52
N LEU A 124 -12.12 1.24 15.29
CA LEU A 124 -11.40 0.61 14.19
C LEU A 124 -10.18 1.45 13.84
N ASP A 125 -8.98 0.93 14.16
CA ASP A 125 -7.71 1.63 13.89
C ASP A 125 -7.31 1.47 12.43
N ALA A 126 -7.64 2.48 11.62
CA ALA A 126 -7.25 2.64 10.22
C ALA A 126 -6.19 3.73 10.03
N THR A 127 -5.37 4.04 11.07
CA THR A 127 -4.38 5.12 11.05
C THR A 127 -3.13 4.82 10.20
N GLY A 128 -3.10 3.66 9.56
CA GLY A 128 -2.02 3.25 8.69
C GLY A 128 -0.76 2.84 9.48
N PHE A 129 0.43 3.24 8.99
CA PHE A 129 1.69 2.79 9.60
C PHE A 129 1.86 3.24 11.05
N VAL A 130 1.22 4.33 11.45
CA VAL A 130 1.32 4.89 12.82
C VAL A 130 0.70 3.96 13.85
N ARG A 131 -0.48 3.37 13.53
CA ARG A 131 -1.16 2.42 14.41
C ARG A 131 -1.39 3.01 15.82
N GLU A 132 -2.12 4.12 15.86
CA GLU A 132 -2.23 4.97 17.06
C GLU A 132 -2.95 4.33 18.25
N LEU A 133 -3.89 3.41 18.01
CA LEU A 133 -4.77 2.88 19.05
C LEU A 133 -4.35 1.50 19.56
N LEU A 134 -3.27 0.96 19.01
CA LEU A 134 -2.78 -0.37 19.36
C LEU A 134 -1.30 -0.32 19.76
N PRO A 135 -0.80 -1.28 20.55
CA PRO A 135 0.61 -1.33 20.90
C PRO A 135 1.52 -1.37 19.67
N ARG A 136 2.71 -0.81 19.81
CA ARG A 136 3.75 -0.92 18.78
C ARG A 136 4.08 -2.39 18.52
N VAL A 137 4.30 -2.70 17.24
CA VAL A 137 4.70 -4.05 16.83
C VAL A 137 6.16 -4.28 17.21
N SER A 138 6.43 -5.39 17.91
CA SER A 138 7.81 -5.76 18.22
C SER A 138 8.56 -6.15 16.96
N GLY A 139 9.74 -5.56 16.74
CA GLY A 139 10.55 -5.80 15.53
C GLY A 139 9.90 -5.29 14.24
N ASP A 140 9.07 -4.25 14.34
CA ASP A 140 8.42 -3.63 13.18
C ASP A 140 9.45 -3.10 12.18
N LEU A 141 9.29 -3.44 10.92
CA LEU A 141 10.16 -3.00 9.84
C LEU A 141 9.43 -2.00 8.94
N TRP A 142 10.12 -0.89 8.67
CA TRP A 142 9.63 0.18 7.81
C TRP A 142 10.65 0.53 6.73
N VAL A 143 10.15 0.97 5.61
CA VAL A 143 10.96 1.57 4.54
C VAL A 143 10.63 3.05 4.50
N PRO A 144 11.58 3.95 4.80
CA PRO A 144 11.38 5.38 4.60
C PRO A 144 11.22 5.67 3.11
N THR A 145 10.26 6.53 2.76
CA THR A 145 10.00 6.91 1.38
C THR A 145 9.89 8.41 1.22
N VAL A 146 10.19 8.88 0.01
CA VAL A 146 9.89 10.22 -0.46
C VAL A 146 9.26 10.15 -1.85
N GLU A 147 8.28 11.01 -2.09
CA GLU A 147 7.56 11.08 -3.35
C GLU A 147 7.33 12.53 -3.75
N TYR A 148 7.51 12.79 -5.02
CA TYR A 148 7.24 14.07 -5.67
C TYR A 148 6.12 13.90 -6.69
N LEU A 149 5.12 14.77 -6.65
CA LEU A 149 4.25 15.01 -7.78
C LEU A 149 4.97 16.00 -8.70
N VAL A 150 5.23 15.58 -9.93
CA VAL A 150 6.05 16.35 -10.88
C VAL A 150 5.27 16.60 -12.17
N LYS A 151 5.37 17.82 -12.70
CA LYS A 151 4.88 18.20 -14.00
C LYS A 151 6.03 18.23 -15.01
N TYR A 152 5.88 17.54 -16.12
CA TYR A 152 6.83 17.50 -17.21
C TYR A 152 6.27 18.18 -18.46
N ARG A 153 7.12 18.84 -19.23
CA ARG A 153 6.81 19.27 -20.60
C ARG A 153 6.91 18.06 -21.54
N GLU A 154 8.00 17.30 -21.39
CA GLU A 154 8.25 16.03 -22.07
C GLU A 154 8.52 14.98 -21.01
N ALA A 155 7.67 13.97 -20.94
CA ALA A 155 7.78 12.91 -19.94
C ALA A 155 9.06 12.07 -20.20
N PRO A 156 9.87 11.77 -19.17
CA PRO A 156 11.08 10.96 -19.34
C PRO A 156 10.80 9.50 -19.67
N HIS A 157 9.60 9.02 -19.37
CA HIS A 157 9.12 7.68 -19.68
C HIS A 157 7.65 7.74 -20.07
N ASP A 158 7.28 6.98 -21.10
CA ASP A 158 5.89 6.88 -21.58
C ASP A 158 5.02 6.01 -20.66
N ASP A 159 5.66 5.12 -19.88
CA ASP A 159 4.99 4.14 -19.05
C ASP A 159 5.73 3.97 -17.71
N PHE A 160 5.38 2.97 -16.93
CA PHE A 160 5.96 2.70 -15.62
C PHE A 160 7.47 2.45 -15.68
N TYR A 161 8.19 3.05 -14.74
CA TYR A 161 9.62 2.79 -14.55
C TYR A 161 9.91 2.50 -13.08
N VAL A 162 10.74 1.49 -12.85
CA VAL A 162 11.19 1.06 -11.52
C VAL A 162 12.69 0.77 -11.54
N GLU A 163 13.38 1.21 -10.48
CA GLU A 163 14.81 0.98 -10.30
C GLU A 163 15.07 0.41 -8.89
N PRO A 164 15.22 -0.92 -8.73
CA PRO A 164 15.61 -1.53 -7.47
C PRO A 164 17.00 -1.06 -7.04
N PHE A 165 17.16 -0.73 -5.76
CA PHE A 165 18.46 -0.38 -5.21
C PHE A 165 19.36 -1.61 -5.03
N PRO A 166 20.69 -1.45 -5.14
CA PRO A 166 21.64 -2.53 -4.89
C PRO A 166 21.40 -3.18 -3.53
N GLY A 167 21.36 -4.52 -3.51
CA GLY A 167 21.01 -5.32 -2.33
C GLY A 167 19.51 -5.41 -2.05
N LEU A 168 18.66 -4.92 -2.96
CA LEU A 168 17.19 -4.97 -2.88
C LEU A 168 16.64 -4.38 -1.57
N THR A 169 17.28 -3.33 -1.07
CA THR A 169 16.89 -2.64 0.18
C THR A 169 15.71 -1.67 0.00
N GLY A 170 15.23 -1.56 -1.23
CA GLY A 170 14.16 -0.71 -1.68
C GLY A 170 14.22 -0.50 -3.18
N TYR A 171 13.43 0.42 -3.68
CA TYR A 171 13.41 0.79 -5.09
C TYR A 171 12.93 2.22 -5.30
N ALA A 172 13.22 2.75 -6.47
CA ALA A 172 12.70 4.02 -6.97
C ALA A 172 11.68 3.78 -8.07
N TRP A 173 10.80 4.75 -8.30
CA TRP A 173 9.72 4.66 -9.27
C TRP A 173 9.46 5.97 -9.99
N TYR A 174 8.98 5.84 -11.24
CA TYR A 174 8.27 6.86 -12.00
C TYR A 174 6.94 6.26 -12.44
N PHE A 175 5.84 6.84 -11.97
CA PHE A 175 4.49 6.36 -12.25
C PHE A 175 3.69 7.48 -12.93
N PRO A 176 3.35 7.34 -14.23
CA PRO A 176 2.64 8.37 -14.98
C PRO A 176 1.19 8.52 -14.49
N LEU A 177 0.71 9.78 -14.50
CA LEU A 177 -0.66 10.13 -14.13
C LEU A 177 -1.46 10.73 -15.29
N GLY A 178 -0.88 10.76 -16.48
CA GLY A 178 -1.46 11.48 -17.63
C GLY A 178 -1.11 12.97 -17.64
N ASP A 179 -1.38 13.62 -18.77
CA ASP A 179 -1.19 15.07 -18.96
C ASP A 179 0.18 15.62 -18.52
N GLY A 180 1.24 14.83 -18.70
CA GLY A 180 2.59 15.19 -18.26
C GLY A 180 2.79 15.22 -16.74
N LEU A 181 1.87 14.69 -15.95
CA LEU A 181 2.02 14.50 -14.51
C LEU A 181 2.57 13.10 -14.20
N ALA A 182 3.42 13.01 -13.20
CA ALA A 182 3.89 11.73 -12.68
C ALA A 182 4.18 11.81 -11.18
N HIS A 183 4.04 10.68 -10.51
CA HIS A 183 4.66 10.43 -9.21
C HIS A 183 6.07 9.90 -9.41
N VAL A 184 7.06 10.63 -8.90
CA VAL A 184 8.47 10.25 -8.87
C VAL A 184 8.88 10.08 -7.43
N GLY A 185 9.31 8.89 -7.05
CA GLY A 185 9.65 8.64 -5.68
C GLY A 185 10.63 7.50 -5.50
N ALA A 186 11.00 7.29 -4.26
CA ALA A 186 11.85 6.17 -3.87
C ALA A 186 11.63 5.81 -2.41
N GLY A 187 11.84 4.52 -2.10
CA GLY A 187 11.93 4.04 -0.73
C GLY A 187 13.18 3.19 -0.57
N ASP A 188 13.91 3.37 0.53
CA ASP A 188 15.14 2.60 0.74
C ASP A 188 15.49 2.47 2.23
N MET A 189 15.68 1.27 2.72
CA MET A 189 16.10 0.98 4.10
C MET A 189 17.50 1.52 4.43
N ARG A 190 18.33 1.84 3.42
CA ARG A 190 19.67 2.44 3.57
C ARG A 190 19.71 3.96 3.36
N GLY A 191 18.53 4.61 3.19
CA GLY A 191 18.43 6.07 3.13
C GLY A 191 18.82 6.71 1.79
N ARG A 192 19.02 5.96 0.70
CA ARG A 192 19.43 6.49 -0.61
C ARG A 192 18.31 7.18 -1.39
N HIS A 193 17.06 7.02 -0.97
CA HIS A 193 15.86 7.47 -1.67
C HIS A 193 15.87 8.98 -1.99
N HIS A 194 16.27 9.84 -1.07
CA HIS A 194 16.34 11.29 -1.34
C HIS A 194 17.38 11.66 -2.40
N ALA A 195 18.55 11.02 -2.35
CA ALA A 195 19.63 11.29 -3.31
C ALA A 195 19.22 10.85 -4.72
N TRP A 196 18.57 9.69 -4.84
CA TRP A 196 18.10 9.19 -6.12
C TRP A 196 17.05 10.11 -6.75
N VAL A 197 16.02 10.55 -6.00
CA VAL A 197 14.99 11.42 -6.56
C VAL A 197 15.56 12.76 -7.01
N ARG A 198 16.46 13.38 -6.23
CA ARG A 198 17.13 14.62 -6.64
C ARG A 198 17.92 14.45 -7.93
N GLU A 199 18.65 13.34 -8.07
CA GLU A 199 19.43 13.06 -9.27
C GLU A 199 18.53 12.76 -10.48
N PHE A 200 17.42 12.05 -10.28
CA PHE A 200 16.43 11.81 -11.33
C PHE A 200 15.86 13.13 -11.86
N LEU A 201 15.43 14.02 -10.96
CA LEU A 201 14.90 15.34 -11.35
C LEU A 201 15.98 16.23 -12.01
N ARG A 202 17.23 16.15 -11.56
CA ARG A 202 18.35 16.88 -12.20
C ARG A 202 18.58 16.42 -13.64
N ARG A 203 18.45 15.12 -13.91
CA ARG A 203 18.67 14.53 -15.26
C ARG A 203 17.53 14.77 -16.22
N HIS A 204 16.30 14.64 -15.72
CA HIS A 204 15.10 14.61 -16.53
C HIS A 204 14.30 15.91 -16.46
N GLY A 205 14.68 16.84 -15.62
CA GLY A 205 13.92 18.06 -15.37
C GLY A 205 12.59 17.79 -14.68
N GLY A 206 11.60 18.61 -15.02
CA GLY A 206 10.27 18.59 -14.43
C GLY A 206 10.12 19.58 -13.27
N GLU A 207 8.91 20.05 -13.08
CA GLU A 207 8.52 21.00 -12.03
C GLU A 207 7.90 20.24 -10.86
N PRO A 208 8.55 20.19 -9.67
CA PRO A 208 7.96 19.59 -8.49
C PRO A 208 6.77 20.43 -7.98
N LEU A 209 5.57 19.86 -8.02
CA LEU A 209 4.34 20.52 -7.54
C LEU A 209 4.09 20.23 -6.06
N ARG A 210 4.49 19.05 -5.58
CA ARG A 210 4.31 18.63 -4.21
C ARG A 210 5.34 17.60 -3.82
N VAL A 211 5.79 17.65 -2.57
CA VAL A 211 6.69 16.66 -1.96
C VAL A 211 6.05 16.10 -0.71
N VAL A 212 6.05 14.79 -0.59
CA VAL A 212 5.58 14.08 0.60
C VAL A 212 6.56 12.98 0.98
N GLY A 213 6.64 12.69 2.27
CA GLY A 213 7.44 11.58 2.78
C GLY A 213 6.64 10.83 3.84
N ARG A 214 6.66 9.51 3.77
CA ARG A 214 5.95 8.68 4.73
C ARG A 214 6.61 7.29 4.77
N PRO A 215 6.93 6.74 5.94
CA PRO A 215 7.36 5.35 6.02
C PRO A 215 6.25 4.40 5.54
N VAL A 216 6.67 3.30 4.95
CA VAL A 216 5.80 2.18 4.58
C VAL A 216 6.16 1.00 5.47
N ARG A 217 5.18 0.50 6.23
CA ARG A 217 5.38 -0.73 7.00
C ARG A 217 5.54 -1.90 6.02
N ILE A 218 6.50 -2.79 6.29
CA ILE A 218 6.65 -4.05 5.55
C ILE A 218 6.43 -5.27 6.44
N THR A 219 6.16 -5.07 7.73
CA THR A 219 5.76 -6.13 8.67
C THR A 219 4.35 -6.60 8.34
N PRO A 220 4.16 -7.86 7.88
CA PRO A 220 2.84 -8.34 7.46
C PRO A 220 1.91 -8.65 8.66
N ALA A 221 0.61 -8.79 8.38
CA ALA A 221 -0.42 -9.04 9.39
C ALA A 221 -0.17 -10.28 10.25
N THR A 222 0.55 -11.27 9.75
CA THR A 222 0.97 -12.46 10.50
C THR A 222 1.95 -12.14 11.64
N ARG A 223 2.58 -10.96 11.62
CA ARG A 223 3.58 -10.49 12.58
C ARG A 223 3.21 -9.17 13.26
N ALA A 224 2.29 -8.40 12.69
CA ALA A 224 1.84 -7.12 13.22
C ALA A 224 0.87 -7.29 14.40
N LEU A 225 1.24 -8.11 15.37
CA LEU A 225 0.42 -8.47 16.53
C LEU A 225 0.64 -7.50 17.71
N PRO A 226 -0.36 -7.37 18.60
CA PRO A 226 -1.74 -7.89 18.53
C PRO A 226 -2.58 -7.12 17.51
N LEU A 227 -3.53 -7.77 16.79
CA LEU A 227 -4.42 -7.10 15.84
C LEU A 227 -5.61 -6.40 16.51
N HIS A 228 -5.80 -6.64 17.78
CA HIS A 228 -6.83 -6.01 18.59
C HIS A 228 -6.38 -5.83 20.05
N GLN A 229 -6.95 -4.84 20.72
CA GLN A 229 -6.80 -4.64 22.16
C GLN A 229 -8.06 -3.98 22.72
N GLY A 230 -8.71 -4.64 23.67
CA GLY A 230 -10.01 -4.18 24.17
C GLY A 230 -11.02 -4.06 23.04
N ARG A 231 -11.54 -2.85 22.82
CA ARG A 231 -12.49 -2.56 21.72
C ARG A 231 -11.83 -2.06 20.44
N ALA A 232 -10.52 -1.89 20.42
CA ALA A 232 -9.79 -1.42 19.26
C ALA A 232 -9.38 -2.62 18.38
N ILE A 233 -9.64 -2.54 17.07
CA ILE A 233 -9.25 -3.53 16.04
C ILE A 233 -8.52 -2.80 14.93
N ALA A 234 -7.31 -3.27 14.56
CA ALA A 234 -6.53 -2.71 13.47
C ALA A 234 -7.08 -3.12 12.10
N VAL A 235 -7.05 -2.19 11.14
CA VAL A 235 -7.48 -2.42 9.74
C VAL A 235 -6.47 -1.80 8.78
N GLY A 236 -6.32 -2.38 7.61
CA GLY A 236 -5.40 -1.88 6.59
C GLY A 236 -3.94 -2.01 7.03
N GLU A 237 -3.13 -1.01 6.74
CA GLU A 237 -1.70 -1.02 7.08
C GLU A 237 -1.46 -1.07 8.60
N ALA A 238 -2.38 -0.57 9.43
CA ALA A 238 -2.32 -0.71 10.88
C ALA A 238 -2.38 -2.19 11.31
N ALA A 239 -3.06 -3.03 10.55
CA ALA A 239 -3.09 -4.48 10.72
C ALA A 239 -1.95 -5.21 9.99
N GLY A 240 -1.00 -4.50 9.36
CA GLY A 240 0.04 -5.12 8.53
C GLY A 240 -0.49 -5.67 7.20
N ALA A 241 -1.61 -5.16 6.69
CA ALA A 241 -2.15 -5.54 5.39
C ALA A 241 -1.35 -4.88 4.27
N ILE A 242 -0.15 -5.37 4.05
CA ILE A 242 0.78 -4.90 3.03
C ILE A 242 1.58 -6.08 2.46
N PHE A 243 1.81 -6.08 1.16
CA PHE A 243 2.70 -7.06 0.52
C PHE A 243 4.15 -6.57 0.58
N PRO A 244 5.01 -7.21 1.39
CA PRO A 244 6.33 -6.66 1.70
C PRO A 244 7.26 -6.53 0.50
N ALA A 245 7.13 -7.42 -0.50
CA ALA A 245 8.06 -7.49 -1.63
C ALA A 245 8.10 -6.20 -2.47
N VAL A 246 6.98 -5.48 -2.54
CA VAL A 246 6.85 -4.26 -3.34
C VAL A 246 6.19 -3.12 -2.57
N GLY A 247 5.94 -3.27 -1.26
CA GLY A 247 5.28 -2.24 -0.45
C GLY A 247 3.84 -1.95 -0.89
N GLU A 248 3.18 -2.90 -1.57
CA GLU A 248 1.81 -2.73 -2.05
C GLU A 248 0.82 -2.91 -0.90
N GLY A 249 0.12 -1.83 -0.54
CA GLY A 249 -0.84 -1.81 0.56
C GLY A 249 -2.27 -1.46 0.14
N ILE A 250 -2.53 -1.09 -1.12
CA ILE A 250 -3.86 -0.66 -1.58
C ILE A 250 -4.85 -1.82 -1.49
N ILE A 251 -4.63 -2.86 -2.28
CA ILE A 251 -5.52 -4.03 -2.32
C ILE A 251 -5.52 -4.82 -1.01
N PRO A 252 -4.37 -5.10 -0.35
CA PRO A 252 -4.39 -5.75 0.95
C PRO A 252 -5.18 -4.99 2.02
N SER A 253 -5.15 -3.65 2.01
CA SER A 253 -5.96 -2.85 2.93
C SER A 253 -7.45 -3.07 2.73
N LEU A 254 -7.92 -3.08 1.48
CA LEU A 254 -9.33 -3.37 1.16
C LEU A 254 -9.70 -4.82 1.50
N GLN A 255 -8.80 -5.77 1.23
CA GLN A 255 -8.97 -7.17 1.63
C GLN A 255 -9.10 -7.31 3.15
N SER A 256 -8.30 -6.57 3.94
CA SER A 256 -8.41 -6.61 5.40
C SER A 256 -9.77 -6.13 5.91
N VAL A 257 -10.36 -5.14 5.25
CA VAL A 257 -11.72 -4.68 5.53
C VAL A 257 -12.73 -5.81 5.27
N GLU A 258 -12.64 -6.47 4.12
CA GLU A 258 -13.56 -7.57 3.80
C GLU A 258 -13.42 -8.75 4.79
N GLU A 259 -12.21 -9.05 5.26
CA GLU A 259 -12.02 -10.10 6.28
C GLU A 259 -12.58 -9.69 7.64
N LEU A 260 -12.51 -8.39 8.01
CA LEU A 260 -13.14 -7.88 9.22
C LEU A 260 -14.67 -8.02 9.16
N LEU A 261 -15.27 -7.60 8.04
CA LEU A 261 -16.72 -7.72 7.82
C LEU A 261 -17.17 -9.18 7.83
N ALA A 262 -16.44 -10.05 7.14
CA ALA A 262 -16.72 -11.48 7.10
C ALA A 262 -16.53 -12.20 8.46
N SER A 263 -15.81 -11.59 9.41
CA SER A 263 -15.69 -12.07 10.79
C SER A 263 -16.84 -11.61 11.70
N GLY A 264 -17.74 -10.75 11.22
CA GLY A 264 -18.76 -10.12 12.04
C GLY A 264 -18.19 -9.28 13.20
N PHE A 265 -17.00 -8.69 13.00
CA PHE A 265 -16.23 -7.95 14.01
C PHE A 265 -15.71 -8.81 15.17
N ASP A 266 -15.76 -10.13 15.09
CA ASP A 266 -15.08 -11.00 16.02
C ASP A 266 -13.56 -10.91 15.80
N ALA A 267 -12.84 -10.35 16.77
CA ALA A 267 -11.42 -10.06 16.66
C ALA A 267 -10.56 -11.32 16.48
N GLY A 268 -10.93 -12.43 17.12
CA GLY A 268 -10.23 -13.70 17.01
C GLY A 268 -10.42 -14.35 15.65
N ALA A 269 -11.65 -14.34 15.13
CA ALA A 269 -11.97 -14.81 13.79
C ALA A 269 -11.26 -13.96 12.73
N TYR A 270 -11.27 -12.63 12.89
CA TYR A 270 -10.56 -11.71 12.01
C TYR A 270 -9.06 -12.00 11.95
N GLU A 271 -8.41 -12.17 13.12
CA GLU A 271 -6.98 -12.48 13.17
C GLU A 271 -6.65 -13.79 12.44
N ARG A 272 -7.45 -14.86 12.63
CA ARG A 272 -7.27 -16.13 11.91
C ARG A 272 -7.39 -15.93 10.39
N ARG A 273 -8.44 -15.25 9.94
CA ARG A 273 -8.70 -14.97 8.53
C ARG A 273 -7.55 -14.16 7.88
N LEU A 274 -7.03 -13.14 8.58
CA LEU A 274 -5.89 -12.37 8.08
C LEU A 274 -4.61 -13.22 7.97
N LYS A 275 -4.34 -14.07 8.97
CA LYS A 275 -3.17 -14.99 8.94
C LYS A 275 -3.26 -15.98 7.78
N GLU A 276 -4.44 -16.50 7.50
CA GLU A 276 -4.68 -17.39 6.35
C GLU A 276 -4.50 -16.63 5.02
N ARG A 277 -5.16 -15.50 4.86
CA ARG A 277 -5.09 -14.69 3.63
C ARG A 277 -3.70 -14.19 3.32
N PHE A 278 -2.98 -13.70 4.32
CA PHE A 278 -1.67 -13.07 4.16
C PHE A 278 -0.49 -13.97 4.53
N GLY A 279 -0.68 -15.28 4.62
CA GLY A 279 0.39 -16.24 4.93
C GLY A 279 1.57 -16.16 3.95
N ILE A 280 1.31 -15.91 2.66
CA ILE A 280 2.35 -15.74 1.65
C ILE A 280 3.18 -14.45 1.87
N TYR A 281 2.61 -13.43 2.52
CA TYR A 281 3.30 -12.19 2.83
C TYR A 281 4.38 -12.40 3.92
N ASP A 282 4.15 -13.35 4.83
CA ASP A 282 5.19 -13.77 5.78
C ASP A 282 6.40 -14.39 5.07
N LEU A 283 6.16 -15.15 4.00
CA LEU A 283 7.25 -15.69 3.19
C LEU A 283 8.05 -14.57 2.51
N ALA A 284 7.37 -13.59 1.91
CA ALA A 284 8.02 -12.43 1.30
C ALA A 284 8.82 -11.63 2.34
N TYR A 285 8.24 -11.37 3.51
CA TYR A 285 8.92 -10.71 4.62
C TYR A 285 10.18 -11.45 5.06
N ARG A 286 10.12 -12.79 5.21
CA ARG A 286 11.29 -13.60 5.58
C ARG A 286 12.39 -13.55 4.53
N VAL A 287 12.05 -13.55 3.24
CA VAL A 287 13.04 -13.39 2.17
C VAL A 287 13.74 -12.04 2.28
N ILE A 288 12.97 -10.96 2.41
CA ILE A 288 13.50 -9.60 2.50
C ILE A 288 14.33 -9.42 3.77
N SER A 289 13.81 -9.78 4.94
CA SER A 289 14.51 -9.59 6.21
C SER A 289 15.82 -10.38 6.27
N ARG A 290 15.84 -11.63 5.80
CA ARG A 290 17.07 -12.42 5.73
C ARG A 290 18.08 -11.86 4.72
N LYS A 291 17.60 -11.41 3.55
CA LYS A 291 18.47 -10.83 2.53
C LYS A 291 19.06 -9.50 2.99
N VAL A 292 18.20 -8.58 3.43
CA VAL A 292 18.57 -7.18 3.69
C VAL A 292 19.23 -7.01 5.05
N LEU A 293 18.70 -7.65 6.10
CA LEU A 293 19.16 -7.47 7.48
C LEU A 293 20.24 -8.48 7.90
N GLN A 294 20.19 -9.70 7.36
CA GLN A 294 21.12 -10.77 7.76
C GLN A 294 22.16 -11.10 6.68
N GLY A 295 22.10 -10.45 5.49
CA GLY A 295 23.05 -10.69 4.42
C GLY A 295 22.98 -12.10 3.80
N ALA A 296 21.87 -12.83 3.95
CA ALA A 296 21.74 -14.18 3.45
C ALA A 296 22.01 -14.29 1.95
N SER A 297 22.68 -15.36 1.51
CA SER A 297 22.92 -15.62 0.11
C SER A 297 21.63 -15.99 -0.63
N TRP A 298 21.54 -15.67 -1.92
CA TRP A 298 20.40 -16.08 -2.74
C TRP A 298 20.27 -17.61 -2.83
N ALA A 299 21.37 -18.34 -2.80
CA ALA A 299 21.33 -19.80 -2.77
C ALA A 299 20.56 -20.33 -1.56
N SER A 300 20.77 -19.74 -0.38
CA SER A 300 20.04 -20.12 0.84
C SER A 300 18.57 -19.70 0.83
N LEU A 301 18.21 -18.68 0.05
CA LEU A 301 16.85 -18.15 -0.08
C LEU A 301 16.08 -18.77 -1.26
N ALA A 302 16.75 -19.49 -2.16
CA ALA A 302 16.17 -20.01 -3.40
C ALA A 302 14.84 -20.78 -3.21
N PRO A 303 14.69 -21.69 -2.24
CA PRO A 303 13.41 -22.39 -2.07
C PRO A 303 12.25 -21.46 -1.71
N MET A 304 12.49 -20.44 -0.89
CA MET A 304 11.49 -19.45 -0.50
C MET A 304 11.18 -18.50 -1.67
N ALA A 305 12.19 -18.02 -2.38
CA ALA A 305 12.05 -17.17 -3.55
C ALA A 305 11.27 -17.88 -4.67
N MET A 306 11.53 -19.19 -4.88
CA MET A 306 10.80 -19.99 -5.86
C MET A 306 9.31 -20.14 -5.51
N ARG A 307 8.99 -20.40 -4.24
CA ARG A 307 7.58 -20.45 -3.79
C ARG A 307 6.88 -19.11 -4.01
N LEU A 308 7.55 -18.00 -3.70
CA LEU A 308 7.02 -16.66 -3.93
C LEU A 308 6.81 -16.41 -5.42
N TYR A 309 7.75 -16.77 -6.27
CA TYR A 309 7.65 -16.67 -7.72
C TYR A 309 6.43 -17.43 -8.27
N PHE A 310 6.24 -18.71 -7.87
CA PHE A 310 5.07 -19.47 -8.31
C PHE A 310 3.75 -18.88 -7.80
N HIS A 311 3.75 -18.26 -6.62
CA HIS A 311 2.58 -17.53 -6.14
C HIS A 311 2.26 -16.33 -7.04
N LEU A 312 3.27 -15.53 -7.41
CA LEU A 312 3.09 -14.39 -8.31
C LEU A 312 2.58 -14.83 -9.67
N LEU A 313 3.14 -15.88 -10.24
CA LEU A 313 2.69 -16.46 -11.53
C LEU A 313 1.22 -16.87 -11.52
N ARG A 314 0.80 -17.59 -10.47
CA ARG A 314 -0.60 -18.04 -10.33
C ARG A 314 -1.58 -16.92 -10.09
N ASN A 315 -1.11 -15.78 -9.60
CA ASN A 315 -1.91 -14.63 -9.24
C ASN A 315 -1.57 -13.38 -10.08
N LYS A 316 -1.09 -13.55 -11.30
CA LYS A 316 -0.64 -12.44 -12.16
C LYS A 316 -1.69 -11.32 -12.30
N GLN A 317 -2.97 -11.69 -12.46
CA GLN A 317 -4.08 -10.72 -12.53
C GLN A 317 -4.28 -9.92 -11.24
N ARG A 318 -3.91 -10.48 -10.08
CA ARG A 318 -3.94 -9.78 -8.80
C ARG A 318 -2.85 -8.70 -8.70
N TYR A 319 -1.71 -8.93 -9.33
CA TYR A 319 -0.55 -8.03 -9.28
C TYR A 319 -0.45 -7.11 -10.50
N GLY A 320 -1.23 -7.37 -11.55
CA GLY A 320 -1.29 -6.54 -12.75
C GLY A 320 -0.04 -6.59 -13.62
N LEU A 321 0.77 -7.65 -13.51
CA LEU A 321 2.02 -7.78 -14.25
C LEU A 321 2.30 -9.23 -14.64
N GLU A 322 2.93 -9.41 -15.78
CA GLU A 322 3.51 -10.69 -16.18
C GLU A 322 4.91 -10.80 -15.57
N VAL A 323 5.12 -11.85 -14.78
CA VAL A 323 6.39 -12.06 -14.06
C VAL A 323 7.28 -13.03 -14.85
N PRO A 324 8.17 -12.56 -15.74
CA PRO A 324 9.01 -13.45 -16.53
C PRO A 324 10.13 -14.05 -15.67
N LEU A 325 10.35 -15.37 -15.79
CA LEU A 325 11.33 -16.12 -14.96
C LEU A 325 12.78 -15.66 -15.19
N LEU A 326 13.18 -15.51 -16.45
CA LEU A 326 14.55 -15.15 -16.80
C LEU A 326 15.02 -13.81 -16.22
N PRO A 327 14.25 -12.71 -16.34
CA PRO A 327 14.60 -11.45 -15.71
C PRO A 327 14.74 -11.54 -14.19
N ILE A 328 13.86 -12.30 -13.51
CA ILE A 328 13.96 -12.47 -12.06
C ILE A 328 15.23 -13.21 -11.68
N LEU A 329 15.56 -14.30 -12.39
CA LEU A 329 16.81 -15.03 -12.17
C LEU A 329 18.05 -14.16 -12.43
N GLN A 330 17.97 -13.23 -13.36
CA GLN A 330 19.04 -12.26 -13.62
C GLN A 330 19.19 -11.24 -12.47
N LEU A 331 18.07 -10.79 -11.89
CA LEU A 331 18.07 -9.93 -10.68
C LEU A 331 18.62 -10.66 -9.45
N LEU A 332 18.40 -11.95 -9.34
CA LEU A 332 18.85 -12.77 -8.20
C LEU A 332 20.34 -13.18 -8.28
N ARG A 333 20.98 -13.09 -9.46
CA ARG A 333 22.40 -13.41 -9.65
C ARG A 333 23.36 -12.27 -9.31
N LEU A 334 22.83 -11.12 -8.95
CA LEU A 334 23.55 -9.89 -8.55
C LEU A 334 23.42 -9.67 -7.05
#